data_0faf6ff2532568274cd22bf422c7f662
#
_entry.id   0faf6ff2532568274cd22bf422c7f662
#
_cell.length_a   1.000
_cell.length_b   1.000
_cell.length_c   1.000
_cell.angle_alpha   90.00
_cell.angle_beta   90.00
_cell.angle_gamma   90.00
#
_symmetry.space_group_name_H-M   'P 1'
#
loop_
_entity.id
_entity.type
_entity.pdbx_description
1 polymer ?
#
loop_
_entity_poly.entity_id
_entity_poly.type
_entity_poly.pdbx_seq_one_letter_code
_entity_poly.pdbx_strand_id
1 'polypeptide(L)'
;MNFRNLIGNLFRMIKKPNDFQDFQNYDFNNQDFQAKNKPPSKPGKFKFLLILPVLIVAAAVILSCQYTVEETEQAVVTTLGKVTSVESAGLHFKLPYPLQSVTKVAVNKTQKLQIGYSSDSEAASYFSTSIPDEAKMITGDFNIVNIDFFIEWKISDPVKFLYNSDEPALILKMVSQSSARSIIGSKDVDGVLTTEKSIIQAEIKEKIVDKLESYDLGIQLLDVKIQDSEPPTEEVIQAFKEVETAKQEKETRINEALAYRNKTLPAAESRADKLIREAESYRESKINEAKGDVARFNAMYTEYAKNKDITRTRMYLETIEEILPGVKVYI
;
A
#
# COMPACT_ATOMS: atom_id res chain seq x y z
N MET A 1 32.01 -27.19 -3.01
CA MET A 1 33.10 -28.14 -3.26
C MET A 1 33.04 -28.49 -4.74
N ASN A 2 33.98 -27.95 -5.52
CA ASN A 2 33.86 -27.81 -6.98
C ASN A 2 34.07 -29.14 -7.74
N PHE A 3 33.05 -29.60 -8.43
CA PHE A 3 32.99 -30.79 -9.30
C PHE A 3 34.01 -30.74 -10.47
N ARG A 4 34.53 -29.59 -10.82
CA ARG A 4 35.55 -29.37 -11.88
C ARG A 4 36.93 -29.95 -11.52
N ASN A 5 37.26 -30.06 -10.23
CA ASN A 5 38.57 -30.57 -9.81
C ASN A 5 38.64 -32.10 -9.71
N LEU A 6 37.49 -32.78 -9.67
CA LEU A 6 37.42 -34.25 -9.61
C LEU A 6 37.67 -34.88 -10.98
N ILE A 7 37.14 -34.24 -12.05
CA ILE A 7 37.31 -34.73 -13.44
C ILE A 7 38.74 -34.52 -13.94
N GLY A 8 39.41 -33.44 -13.49
CA GLY A 8 40.79 -33.15 -13.88
C GLY A 8 41.81 -34.18 -13.35
N ASN A 9 41.55 -34.80 -12.19
CA ASN A 9 42.44 -35.83 -11.60
C ASN A 9 42.22 -37.22 -12.21
N LEU A 10 41.02 -37.51 -12.71
CA LEU A 10 40.75 -38.80 -13.36
C LEU A 10 41.42 -38.91 -14.72
N PHE A 11 41.55 -37.81 -15.47
CA PHE A 11 42.24 -37.80 -16.78
C PHE A 11 43.75 -37.84 -16.69
N ARG A 12 44.37 -37.59 -15.54
CA ARG A 12 45.83 -37.66 -15.34
C ARG A 12 46.34 -39.07 -15.08
N MET A 13 45.47 -40.04 -14.77
CA MET A 13 45.86 -41.43 -14.50
C MET A 13 45.94 -42.35 -15.75
N ILE A 14 45.49 -41.85 -16.92
CA ILE A 14 45.37 -42.69 -18.14
C ILE A 14 46.53 -42.43 -19.13
N LYS A 15 47.49 -41.58 -18.83
CA LYS A 15 48.57 -41.27 -19.77
C LYS A 15 49.94 -41.58 -19.14
N LYS A 16 50.40 -42.81 -19.33
CA LYS A 16 51.83 -43.12 -19.33
C LYS A 16 52.22 -43.78 -20.67
N PRO A 17 53.22 -43.23 -21.36
CA PRO A 17 53.65 -43.73 -22.65
C PRO A 17 54.71 -44.80 -22.52
N ASN A 18 54.64 -45.71 -23.49
CA ASN A 18 55.68 -46.43 -24.21
C ASN A 18 57.07 -46.48 -23.57
N ASP A 19 57.48 -47.67 -23.18
CA ASP A 19 58.85 -48.13 -23.32
C ASP A 19 58.90 -49.23 -24.38
N PHE A 20 59.33 -48.80 -25.55
CA PHE A 20 59.76 -49.66 -26.67
C PHE A 20 61.28 -49.61 -26.69
N GLN A 21 61.95 -50.65 -26.15
CA GLN A 21 63.29 -51.09 -26.51
C GLN A 21 63.61 -52.27 -25.56
N ASP A 22 63.56 -53.47 -26.16
CA ASP A 22 64.65 -54.43 -26.17
C ASP A 22 64.21 -55.72 -26.85
N PHE A 23 64.47 -55.74 -28.17
CA PHE A 23 64.54 -56.95 -28.94
C PHE A 23 66.08 -57.22 -29.13
N GLN A 24 66.61 -58.18 -28.42
CA GLN A 24 67.67 -59.04 -28.97
C GLN A 24 67.99 -60.17 -27.97
N ASN A 25 68.01 -61.40 -28.59
CA ASN A 25 68.62 -62.64 -28.16
C ASN A 25 67.94 -63.38 -27.00
N TYR A 26 67.44 -64.56 -27.34
CA TYR A 26 68.03 -65.84 -26.93
C TYR A 26 67.25 -67.02 -27.52
N ASP A 27 68.06 -67.82 -28.23
CA ASP A 27 68.16 -69.25 -28.51
C ASP A 27 66.99 -70.20 -28.30
N PHE A 28 66.78 -70.95 -29.41
CA PHE A 28 66.12 -72.25 -29.46
C PHE A 28 66.92 -73.29 -28.70
N ASN A 29 66.34 -73.91 -27.68
CA ASN A 29 66.63 -75.31 -27.42
C ASN A 29 65.40 -76.03 -26.82
N ASN A 30 65.20 -77.21 -27.37
CA ASN A 30 64.17 -78.20 -27.08
C ASN A 30 64.09 -78.59 -25.59
N GLN A 31 62.94 -78.78 -25.05
CA GLN A 31 62.42 -80.09 -24.59
C GLN A 31 61.25 -79.96 -23.63
N ASP A 32 60.30 -80.87 -23.81
CA ASP A 32 59.33 -81.41 -22.87
C ASP A 32 57.91 -80.83 -22.84
N PHE A 33 57.09 -81.52 -23.64
CA PHE A 33 55.66 -81.62 -23.44
C PHE A 33 55.35 -82.25 -22.08
N GLN A 34 54.85 -81.43 -21.16
CA GLN A 34 54.00 -81.89 -20.06
C GLN A 34 52.67 -81.00 -20.03
N ALA A 35 51.61 -81.70 -20.44
CA ALA A 35 50.27 -81.19 -20.31
C ALA A 35 49.94 -81.03 -18.81
N LYS A 36 49.96 -79.77 -18.31
CA LYS A 36 49.41 -79.42 -17.00
C LYS A 36 48.00 -79.00 -17.18
N ASN A 37 47.05 -79.83 -16.78
CA ASN A 37 45.65 -79.51 -16.62
C ASN A 37 45.47 -78.24 -15.79
N LYS A 38 45.08 -77.17 -16.41
CA LYS A 38 44.59 -75.99 -15.69
C LYS A 38 43.18 -76.28 -15.16
N PRO A 39 42.92 -76.06 -13.86
CA PRO A 39 41.54 -76.11 -13.34
C PRO A 39 40.66 -75.06 -13.98
N PRO A 40 39.38 -75.35 -14.15
CA PRO A 40 38.43 -74.37 -14.78
C PRO A 40 38.40 -73.11 -13.90
N SER A 41 38.77 -72.00 -14.48
CA SER A 41 38.59 -70.68 -13.89
C SER A 41 37.10 -70.43 -13.63
N LYS A 42 36.77 -70.32 -12.35
CA LYS A 42 35.37 -69.93 -11.95
C LYS A 42 35.00 -68.55 -12.57
N PRO A 43 34.00 -68.48 -13.48
CA PRO A 43 33.60 -67.23 -14.07
C PRO A 43 32.60 -66.52 -13.15
N GLY A 44 33.07 -66.07 -11.98
CA GLY A 44 32.12 -65.52 -11.00
C GLY A 44 32.48 -64.11 -10.49
N LYS A 45 33.74 -63.78 -10.45
CA LYS A 45 34.14 -62.49 -9.79
C LYS A 45 34.25 -61.29 -10.75
N PHE A 46 34.50 -61.52 -12.03
CA PHE A 46 34.67 -60.46 -13.02
C PHE A 46 33.31 -59.83 -13.48
N LYS A 47 32.25 -60.62 -13.47
CA LYS A 47 30.90 -60.09 -13.76
C LYS A 47 30.36 -59.26 -12.61
N PHE A 48 30.74 -59.54 -11.36
CA PHE A 48 30.35 -58.77 -10.18
C PHE A 48 31.07 -57.43 -10.12
N LEU A 49 32.29 -57.33 -10.61
CA LEU A 49 33.06 -56.07 -10.69
C LEU A 49 32.48 -55.09 -11.71
N LEU A 50 31.80 -55.58 -12.79
CA LEU A 50 31.12 -54.77 -13.79
C LEU A 50 29.70 -54.33 -13.36
N ILE A 51 29.07 -55.07 -12.44
CA ILE A 51 27.73 -54.73 -11.93
C ILE A 51 27.80 -53.60 -10.93
N LEU A 52 28.86 -53.46 -10.14
CA LEU A 52 29.01 -52.43 -9.13
C LEU A 52 28.96 -51.00 -9.71
N PRO A 53 29.73 -50.63 -10.76
CA PRO A 53 29.61 -49.29 -11.35
C PRO A 53 28.27 -49.04 -12.01
N VAL A 54 27.61 -50.04 -12.60
CA VAL A 54 26.26 -49.91 -13.14
C VAL A 54 25.23 -49.64 -12.03
N LEU A 55 25.36 -50.28 -10.88
CA LEU A 55 24.51 -50.08 -9.73
C LEU A 55 24.71 -48.70 -9.10
N ILE A 56 25.96 -48.21 -9.06
CA ILE A 56 26.28 -46.82 -8.61
C ILE A 56 25.68 -45.79 -9.55
N VAL A 57 25.79 -45.99 -10.87
CA VAL A 57 25.17 -45.09 -11.87
C VAL A 57 23.64 -45.14 -11.77
N ALA A 58 23.02 -46.30 -11.62
CA ALA A 58 21.59 -46.44 -11.42
C ALA A 58 21.13 -45.78 -10.13
N ALA A 59 21.86 -45.91 -9.02
CA ALA A 59 21.56 -45.21 -7.77
C ALA A 59 21.70 -43.70 -7.91
N ALA A 60 22.74 -43.21 -8.60
CA ALA A 60 22.92 -41.77 -8.88
C ALA A 60 21.77 -41.19 -9.76
N VAL A 61 21.31 -41.94 -10.74
CA VAL A 61 20.15 -41.56 -11.57
C VAL A 61 18.88 -41.51 -10.74
N ILE A 62 18.62 -42.49 -9.87
CA ILE A 62 17.44 -42.51 -8.99
C ILE A 62 17.47 -41.34 -8.01
N LEU A 63 18.62 -41.04 -7.41
CA LEU A 63 18.78 -39.88 -6.51
C LEU A 63 18.63 -38.55 -7.24
N SER A 64 18.96 -38.47 -8.52
CA SER A 64 18.73 -37.27 -9.37
C SER A 64 17.29 -37.08 -9.82
N CYS A 65 16.42 -38.10 -9.68
CA CYS A 65 15.06 -38.07 -10.10
C CYS A 65 14.10 -37.39 -9.07
N GLN A 66 14.54 -37.18 -7.84
CA GLN A 66 13.74 -36.56 -6.81
C GLN A 66 13.96 -35.04 -6.76
N TYR A 67 12.88 -34.28 -6.54
CA TYR A 67 12.93 -32.85 -6.29
C TYR A 67 11.83 -32.46 -5.30
N THR A 68 12.12 -31.41 -4.51
CA THR A 68 11.18 -30.85 -3.55
C THR A 68 10.68 -29.52 -4.06
N VAL A 69 9.39 -29.25 -3.89
CA VAL A 69 8.73 -27.98 -4.18
C VAL A 69 8.35 -27.35 -2.87
N GLU A 70 8.73 -26.08 -2.69
CA GLU A 70 8.37 -25.31 -1.50
C GLU A 70 6.89 -24.93 -1.52
N GLU A 71 6.34 -24.58 -0.35
CA GLU A 71 4.92 -24.22 -0.19
C GLU A 71 4.54 -22.93 -0.97
N THR A 72 5.54 -22.07 -1.19
CA THR A 72 5.37 -20.83 -1.97
C THR A 72 5.49 -21.03 -3.47
N GLU A 73 5.91 -22.20 -3.93
CA GLU A 73 6.22 -22.49 -5.32
C GLU A 73 5.28 -23.56 -5.92
N GLN A 74 5.17 -23.54 -7.23
CA GLN A 74 4.66 -24.66 -8.02
C GLN A 74 5.69 -25.06 -9.06
N ALA A 75 5.75 -26.35 -9.34
CA ALA A 75 6.68 -26.90 -10.32
C ALA A 75 5.93 -27.25 -11.61
N VAL A 76 6.36 -26.64 -12.71
CA VAL A 76 5.89 -27.01 -14.05
C VAL A 76 6.81 -28.07 -14.61
N VAL A 77 6.26 -29.25 -14.83
CA VAL A 77 6.97 -30.42 -15.38
C VAL A 77 6.75 -30.48 -16.88
N THR A 78 7.85 -30.44 -17.64
CA THR A 78 7.81 -30.59 -19.08
C THR A 78 8.49 -31.87 -19.52
N THR A 79 7.86 -32.62 -20.42
CA THR A 79 8.40 -33.83 -21.02
C THR A 79 8.67 -33.57 -22.50
N LEU A 80 9.95 -33.60 -22.88
CA LEU A 80 10.38 -33.31 -24.26
C LEU A 80 9.81 -31.99 -24.82
N GLY A 81 9.78 -30.96 -23.96
CA GLY A 81 9.28 -29.63 -24.34
C GLY A 81 7.76 -29.42 -24.24
N LYS A 82 6.96 -30.44 -23.94
CA LYS A 82 5.52 -30.32 -23.73
C LYS A 82 5.22 -30.30 -22.23
N VAL A 83 4.41 -29.35 -21.77
CA VAL A 83 3.88 -29.31 -20.40
C VAL A 83 3.06 -30.55 -20.13
N THR A 84 3.41 -31.32 -19.10
CA THR A 84 2.74 -32.55 -18.73
C THR A 84 1.89 -32.39 -17.47
N SER A 85 2.43 -31.76 -16.44
CA SER A 85 1.73 -31.52 -15.17
C SER A 85 2.26 -30.31 -14.45
N VAL A 86 1.44 -29.77 -13.54
CA VAL A 86 1.81 -28.75 -12.56
C VAL A 86 1.69 -29.39 -11.19
N GLU A 87 2.79 -29.43 -10.47
CA GLU A 87 2.89 -30.09 -9.17
C GLU A 87 2.90 -29.05 -8.05
N SER A 88 2.13 -29.32 -6.99
CA SER A 88 2.08 -28.49 -5.79
C SER A 88 3.25 -28.80 -4.85
N ALA A 89 3.29 -28.08 -3.69
CA ALA A 89 4.30 -28.31 -2.66
C ALA A 89 4.41 -29.76 -2.23
N GLY A 90 5.66 -30.23 -2.04
CA GLY A 90 5.95 -31.58 -1.61
C GLY A 90 7.16 -32.22 -2.29
N LEU A 91 7.33 -33.51 -2.06
CA LEU A 91 8.37 -34.34 -2.68
C LEU A 91 7.78 -35.01 -3.93
N HIS A 92 8.41 -34.78 -5.07
CA HIS A 92 7.99 -35.31 -6.36
C HIS A 92 9.14 -36.03 -7.05
N PHE A 93 8.78 -36.89 -8.00
CA PHE A 93 9.72 -37.64 -8.81
C PHE A 93 9.62 -37.22 -10.27
N LYS A 94 10.77 -37.06 -10.91
CA LYS A 94 10.88 -36.76 -12.35
C LYS A 94 11.72 -37.78 -13.07
N LEU A 95 11.54 -37.90 -14.35
CA LEU A 95 12.47 -38.64 -15.20
C LEU A 95 13.80 -37.89 -15.35
N PRO A 96 14.93 -38.62 -15.49
CA PRO A 96 16.23 -37.98 -15.62
C PRO A 96 16.31 -37.11 -16.89
N TYR A 97 17.07 -36.01 -16.76
CA TYR A 97 17.39 -35.16 -17.89
C TYR A 97 18.06 -36.00 -19.01
N PRO A 98 17.72 -35.86 -20.32
CA PRO A 98 16.92 -34.77 -20.92
C PRO A 98 15.42 -35.06 -21.09
N LEU A 99 14.87 -36.15 -20.58
CA LEU A 99 13.48 -36.55 -20.79
C LEU A 99 12.47 -35.60 -20.15
N GLN A 100 12.74 -35.20 -18.89
CA GLN A 100 11.91 -34.24 -18.19
C GLN A 100 12.73 -33.06 -17.64
N SER A 101 12.17 -31.85 -17.77
CA SER A 101 12.65 -30.64 -17.13
C SER A 101 11.60 -30.13 -16.15
N VAL A 102 12.05 -29.56 -15.05
CA VAL A 102 11.18 -29.00 -14.00
C VAL A 102 11.60 -27.55 -13.78
N THR A 103 10.65 -26.63 -13.95
CA THR A 103 10.81 -25.22 -13.66
C THR A 103 9.93 -24.85 -12.49
N LYS A 104 10.55 -24.34 -11.41
CA LYS A 104 9.82 -23.87 -10.22
C LYS A 104 9.44 -22.42 -10.37
N VAL A 105 8.22 -22.10 -10.03
CA VAL A 105 7.63 -20.75 -10.13
C VAL A 105 7.00 -20.38 -8.80
N ALA A 106 7.34 -19.23 -8.27
CA ALA A 106 6.80 -18.71 -7.00
C ALA A 106 5.39 -18.14 -7.18
N VAL A 107 4.38 -19.00 -7.09
CA VAL A 107 2.96 -18.66 -7.32
C VAL A 107 2.35 -17.97 -6.10
N ASN A 108 2.66 -18.43 -4.89
CA ASN A 108 2.08 -17.91 -3.66
C ASN A 108 2.87 -16.73 -3.06
N LYS A 109 3.87 -16.21 -3.77
CA LYS A 109 4.65 -15.07 -3.34
C LYS A 109 4.16 -13.80 -4.03
N THR A 110 3.72 -12.82 -3.25
CA THR A 110 3.44 -11.48 -3.78
C THR A 110 4.74 -10.80 -4.18
N GLN A 111 4.79 -10.34 -5.41
CA GLN A 111 5.90 -9.60 -5.99
C GLN A 111 5.54 -8.14 -6.11
N LYS A 112 6.52 -7.25 -5.99
CA LYS A 112 6.36 -5.80 -6.18
C LYS A 112 7.11 -5.39 -7.43
N LEU A 113 6.42 -4.65 -8.28
CA LEU A 113 6.99 -4.02 -9.46
C LEU A 113 6.97 -2.51 -9.24
N GLN A 114 8.14 -1.90 -9.17
CA GLN A 114 8.32 -0.47 -8.95
C GLN A 114 8.44 0.25 -10.29
N ILE A 115 7.82 1.44 -10.37
CA ILE A 115 7.80 2.29 -11.55
C ILE A 115 8.05 3.73 -11.11
N GLY A 116 9.06 4.37 -11.71
CA GLY A 116 9.49 5.72 -11.36
C GLY A 116 10.65 5.77 -10.38
N TYR A 117 10.86 4.71 -9.61
CA TYR A 117 11.95 4.60 -8.65
C TYR A 117 12.51 3.18 -8.61
N SER A 118 13.73 3.03 -8.10
CA SER A 118 14.34 1.73 -7.83
C SER A 118 14.87 1.69 -6.40
N SER A 119 14.57 0.60 -5.70
CA SER A 119 15.06 0.33 -4.34
C SER A 119 15.97 -0.92 -4.31
N ASP A 120 16.75 -1.16 -5.36
CA ASP A 120 17.49 -2.39 -5.65
C ASP A 120 18.71 -2.67 -4.75
N SER A 121 18.71 -2.30 -3.49
CA SER A 121 19.71 -2.85 -2.58
C SER A 121 19.13 -3.08 -1.19
N GLU A 122 19.28 -4.28 -0.67
CA GLU A 122 18.96 -4.64 0.71
C GLU A 122 19.70 -3.77 1.77
N ALA A 123 20.70 -2.98 1.34
CA ALA A 123 21.43 -2.02 2.15
C ALA A 123 20.95 -0.56 2.02
N ALA A 124 20.06 -0.24 1.08
CA ALA A 124 19.64 1.14 0.76
C ALA A 124 18.14 1.36 0.95
N SER A 125 17.54 0.79 1.99
CA SER A 125 16.12 1.04 2.32
C SER A 125 15.80 2.48 2.72
N TYR A 126 16.80 3.38 2.67
CA TYR A 126 16.66 4.81 2.95
C TYR A 126 16.83 5.73 1.74
N PHE A 127 17.25 5.22 0.59
CA PHE A 127 17.42 6.03 -0.63
C PHE A 127 16.82 5.32 -1.83
N SER A 128 15.58 5.61 -2.14
CA SER A 128 15.02 5.28 -3.45
C SER A 128 15.66 6.20 -4.50
N THR A 129 16.28 5.61 -5.50
CA THR A 129 16.79 6.39 -6.64
C THR A 129 15.64 6.62 -7.62
N SER A 130 15.22 7.85 -7.79
CA SER A 130 14.22 8.22 -8.79
C SER A 130 14.74 7.93 -10.20
N ILE A 131 13.89 7.36 -11.05
CA ILE A 131 14.14 7.16 -12.49
C ILE A 131 13.28 8.18 -13.25
N PRO A 132 13.81 9.38 -13.57
CA PRO A 132 13.00 10.50 -14.06
C PRO A 132 12.24 10.20 -15.34
N ASP A 133 12.78 9.37 -16.23
CA ASP A 133 12.14 9.03 -17.52
C ASP A 133 10.91 8.12 -17.35
N GLU A 134 10.86 7.36 -16.27
CA GLU A 134 9.72 6.51 -15.94
C GLU A 134 8.66 7.28 -15.12
N ALA A 135 9.10 8.15 -14.20
CA ALA A 135 8.26 8.92 -13.29
C ALA A 135 7.51 10.07 -13.98
N LYS A 136 8.13 10.71 -14.99
CA LYS A 136 7.55 11.88 -15.64
C LYS A 136 6.31 11.54 -16.46
N MET A 137 5.23 12.26 -16.16
CA MET A 137 3.94 12.16 -16.85
C MET A 137 3.36 13.55 -17.11
N ILE A 138 2.49 13.64 -18.11
CA ILE A 138 1.79 14.89 -18.47
C ILE A 138 0.33 14.70 -18.11
N THR A 139 -0.24 15.64 -17.37
CA THR A 139 -1.64 15.69 -17.00
C THR A 139 -2.52 16.26 -18.12
N GLY A 140 -3.84 16.15 -18.00
CA GLY A 140 -4.79 16.64 -19.01
C GLY A 140 -4.77 18.16 -19.20
N ASP A 141 -4.34 18.90 -18.21
CA ASP A 141 -4.13 20.34 -18.20
C ASP A 141 -2.69 20.78 -18.59
N PHE A 142 -1.92 19.86 -19.23
CA PHE A 142 -0.57 20.06 -19.75
C PHE A 142 0.51 20.37 -18.68
N ASN A 143 0.29 20.01 -17.43
CA ASN A 143 1.31 20.10 -16.40
C ASN A 143 2.18 18.83 -16.39
N ILE A 144 3.45 18.99 -16.03
CA ILE A 144 4.37 17.86 -15.85
C ILE A 144 4.38 17.50 -14.37
N VAL A 145 4.23 16.21 -14.09
CA VAL A 145 4.27 15.64 -12.74
C VAL A 145 5.18 14.43 -12.70
N ASN A 146 5.87 14.22 -11.60
CA ASN A 146 6.59 12.99 -11.31
C ASN A 146 5.68 12.12 -10.44
N ILE A 147 5.43 10.90 -10.88
CA ILE A 147 4.57 9.97 -10.17
C ILE A 147 5.29 8.65 -10.02
N ASP A 148 5.55 8.31 -8.78
CA ASP A 148 6.13 7.05 -8.37
C ASP A 148 5.02 6.12 -7.87
N PHE A 149 4.97 4.93 -8.43
CA PHE A 149 3.97 3.95 -8.03
C PHE A 149 4.53 2.53 -8.07
N PHE A 150 3.92 1.65 -7.32
CA PHE A 150 4.24 0.23 -7.36
C PHE A 150 2.99 -0.61 -7.52
N ILE A 151 3.21 -1.78 -8.05
CA ILE A 151 2.18 -2.76 -8.34
C ILE A 151 2.49 -4.02 -7.56
N GLU A 152 1.50 -4.50 -6.84
CA GLU A 152 1.54 -5.79 -6.18
C GLU A 152 0.84 -6.83 -7.07
N TRP A 153 1.56 -7.87 -7.41
CA TRP A 153 1.07 -8.91 -8.30
C TRP A 153 1.57 -10.28 -7.87
N LYS A 154 0.90 -11.30 -8.34
CA LYS A 154 1.30 -12.69 -8.16
C LYS A 154 1.04 -13.49 -9.43
N ILE A 155 1.66 -14.65 -9.52
CA ILE A 155 1.46 -15.56 -10.63
C ILE A 155 0.20 -16.39 -10.31
N SER A 156 -0.80 -16.37 -11.20
CA SER A 156 -2.03 -17.15 -11.08
C SER A 156 -1.95 -18.48 -11.82
N ASP A 157 -1.29 -18.48 -12.99
CA ASP A 157 -1.10 -19.67 -13.81
C ASP A 157 0.37 -19.77 -14.22
N PRO A 158 1.15 -20.69 -13.62
CA PRO A 158 2.58 -20.82 -13.89
C PRO A 158 2.87 -21.29 -15.33
N VAL A 159 1.95 -21.99 -15.99
CA VAL A 159 2.14 -22.44 -17.37
C VAL A 159 2.05 -21.26 -18.33
N LYS A 160 1.02 -20.44 -18.19
CA LYS A 160 0.85 -19.24 -19.00
C LYS A 160 2.00 -18.24 -18.76
N PHE A 161 2.41 -18.09 -17.53
CA PHE A 161 3.52 -17.21 -17.16
C PHE A 161 4.86 -17.59 -17.81
N LEU A 162 5.13 -18.91 -17.93
CA LEU A 162 6.40 -19.39 -18.49
C LEU A 162 6.40 -19.53 -20.00
N TYR A 163 5.24 -19.73 -20.64
CA TYR A 163 5.20 -20.14 -22.05
C TYR A 163 4.43 -19.22 -22.97
N ASN A 164 3.59 -18.31 -22.45
CA ASN A 164 2.87 -17.37 -23.31
C ASN A 164 3.72 -16.15 -23.69
N SER A 165 4.80 -15.87 -22.91
CA SER A 165 5.72 -14.75 -23.19
C SER A 165 7.10 -15.05 -22.66
N ASP A 166 8.13 -14.47 -23.31
CA ASP A 166 9.52 -14.57 -22.85
C ASP A 166 9.77 -13.76 -21.57
N GLU A 167 9.18 -12.57 -21.47
CA GLU A 167 9.38 -11.64 -20.36
C GLU A 167 8.05 -11.06 -19.84
N PRO A 168 7.23 -11.84 -19.15
CA PRO A 168 5.91 -11.40 -18.70
C PRO A 168 5.96 -10.24 -17.69
N ALA A 169 7.00 -10.14 -16.87
CA ALA A 169 7.22 -9.03 -15.95
C ALA A 169 7.51 -7.70 -16.68
N LEU A 170 8.24 -7.73 -17.78
CA LEU A 170 8.49 -6.55 -18.61
C LEU A 170 7.21 -6.08 -19.30
N ILE A 171 6.40 -7.01 -19.81
CA ILE A 171 5.10 -6.68 -20.40
C ILE A 171 4.19 -6.04 -19.35
N LEU A 172 4.14 -6.59 -18.12
CA LEU A 172 3.39 -6.00 -17.01
C LEU A 172 3.86 -4.55 -16.75
N LYS A 173 5.18 -4.31 -16.73
CA LYS A 173 5.75 -2.97 -16.55
C LYS A 173 5.28 -2.01 -17.64
N MET A 174 5.39 -2.40 -18.90
CA MET A 174 4.99 -1.57 -20.06
C MET A 174 3.48 -1.28 -20.06
N VAL A 175 2.65 -2.29 -19.80
CA VAL A 175 1.20 -2.15 -19.69
C VAL A 175 0.84 -1.19 -18.60
N SER A 176 1.48 -1.31 -17.45
CA SER A 176 1.23 -0.48 -16.27
C SER A 176 1.62 0.97 -16.50
N GLN A 177 2.80 1.23 -17.07
CA GLN A 177 3.22 2.58 -17.46
C GLN A 177 2.27 3.21 -18.47
N SER A 178 1.90 2.46 -19.52
CA SER A 178 0.97 2.94 -20.54
C SER A 178 -0.42 3.25 -19.97
N SER A 179 -0.91 2.39 -19.05
CA SER A 179 -2.21 2.58 -18.42
C SER A 179 -2.19 3.79 -17.48
N ALA A 180 -1.15 3.93 -16.64
CA ALA A 180 -0.97 5.07 -15.76
C ALA A 180 -0.90 6.38 -16.55
N ARG A 181 -0.03 6.47 -17.60
CA ARG A 181 0.06 7.67 -18.44
C ARG A 181 -1.25 8.03 -19.11
N SER A 182 -2.03 7.03 -19.52
CA SER A 182 -3.32 7.28 -20.17
C SER A 182 -4.38 7.83 -19.20
N ILE A 183 -4.42 7.35 -17.95
CA ILE A 183 -5.36 7.84 -16.92
C ILE A 183 -4.93 9.22 -16.44
N ILE A 184 -3.65 9.38 -16.07
CA ILE A 184 -3.09 10.65 -15.59
C ILE A 184 -3.23 11.75 -16.66
N GLY A 185 -3.01 11.42 -17.93
CA GLY A 185 -3.21 12.35 -19.04
C GLY A 185 -4.66 12.78 -19.29
N SER A 186 -5.64 12.19 -18.63
CA SER A 186 -7.05 12.59 -18.66
C SER A 186 -7.51 13.36 -17.41
N LYS A 187 -6.63 13.53 -16.40
CA LYS A 187 -6.94 14.17 -15.13
C LYS A 187 -6.21 15.50 -14.99
N ASP A 188 -6.76 16.39 -14.17
CA ASP A 188 -6.15 17.66 -13.83
C ASP A 188 -5.04 17.47 -12.78
N VAL A 189 -4.06 18.37 -12.75
CA VAL A 189 -2.93 18.30 -11.83
C VAL A 189 -3.36 18.32 -10.37
N ASP A 190 -4.36 19.13 -10.00
CA ASP A 190 -4.89 19.20 -8.63
C ASP A 190 -5.46 17.83 -8.18
N GLY A 191 -6.19 17.13 -9.06
CA GLY A 191 -6.70 15.78 -8.78
C GLY A 191 -5.61 14.76 -8.57
N VAL A 192 -4.57 14.80 -9.43
CA VAL A 192 -3.43 13.86 -9.39
C VAL A 192 -2.57 14.07 -8.14
N LEU A 193 -2.33 15.34 -7.74
CA LEU A 193 -1.47 15.65 -6.60
C LEU A 193 -2.16 15.50 -5.25
N THR A 194 -3.49 15.72 -5.16
CA THR A 194 -4.17 15.83 -3.86
C THR A 194 -5.39 14.95 -3.68
N THR A 195 -6.47 15.21 -4.41
CA THR A 195 -7.81 14.75 -4.03
C THR A 195 -8.25 13.42 -4.63
N GLU A 196 -7.76 13.07 -5.82
CA GLU A 196 -8.27 11.93 -6.58
C GLU A 196 -7.32 10.71 -6.61
N LYS A 197 -6.25 10.70 -5.79
CA LYS A 197 -5.25 9.61 -5.80
C LYS A 197 -5.88 8.22 -5.70
N SER A 198 -6.84 8.01 -4.82
CA SER A 198 -7.50 6.71 -4.64
C SER A 198 -8.37 6.32 -5.85
N ILE A 199 -9.02 7.28 -6.48
CA ILE A 199 -9.83 7.06 -7.69
C ILE A 199 -8.93 6.70 -8.86
N ILE A 200 -7.84 7.47 -9.03
CA ILE A 200 -6.83 7.24 -10.07
C ILE A 200 -6.18 5.85 -9.92
N GLN A 201 -5.84 5.44 -8.70
CA GLN A 201 -5.32 4.08 -8.42
C GLN A 201 -6.30 3.00 -8.87
N ALA A 202 -7.59 3.16 -8.57
CA ALA A 202 -8.63 2.21 -8.95
C ALA A 202 -8.80 2.14 -10.48
N GLU A 203 -8.86 3.29 -11.16
CA GLU A 203 -8.97 3.37 -12.62
C GLU A 203 -7.74 2.76 -13.33
N ILE A 204 -6.53 3.03 -12.80
CA ILE A 204 -5.28 2.43 -13.32
C ILE A 204 -5.34 0.91 -13.16
N LYS A 205 -5.74 0.43 -11.98
CA LYS A 205 -5.85 -1.00 -11.69
C LYS A 205 -6.83 -1.69 -12.66
N GLU A 206 -8.02 -1.13 -12.83
CA GLU A 206 -9.03 -1.67 -13.76
C GLU A 206 -8.48 -1.74 -15.19
N LYS A 207 -7.87 -0.66 -15.68
CA LYS A 207 -7.30 -0.61 -17.02
C LYS A 207 -6.13 -1.56 -17.23
N ILE A 208 -5.32 -1.82 -16.19
CA ILE A 208 -4.25 -2.83 -16.26
C ILE A 208 -4.86 -4.23 -16.34
N VAL A 209 -5.88 -4.54 -15.51
CA VAL A 209 -6.54 -5.85 -15.50
C VAL A 209 -7.12 -6.16 -16.88
N ASP A 210 -7.87 -5.24 -17.48
CA ASP A 210 -8.46 -5.41 -18.82
C ASP A 210 -7.39 -5.76 -19.88
N LYS A 211 -6.26 -5.05 -19.83
CA LYS A 211 -5.15 -5.32 -20.76
C LYS A 211 -4.47 -6.66 -20.47
N LEU A 212 -4.24 -7.01 -19.20
CA LEU A 212 -3.61 -8.28 -18.83
C LEU A 212 -4.48 -9.48 -19.22
N GLU A 213 -5.79 -9.37 -19.14
CA GLU A 213 -6.72 -10.40 -19.61
C GLU A 213 -6.56 -10.63 -21.10
N SER A 214 -6.39 -9.57 -21.88
CA SER A 214 -6.20 -9.71 -23.34
C SER A 214 -4.87 -10.36 -23.72
N TYR A 215 -3.81 -10.22 -22.90
CA TYR A 215 -2.49 -10.84 -23.13
C TYR A 215 -2.37 -12.25 -22.57
N ASP A 216 -3.26 -12.67 -21.67
CA ASP A 216 -3.32 -14.00 -21.04
C ASP A 216 -1.96 -14.47 -20.47
N LEU A 217 -1.32 -13.61 -19.69
CA LEU A 217 0.03 -13.83 -19.15
C LEU A 217 0.09 -14.71 -17.89
N GLY A 218 -1.05 -15.16 -17.37
CA GLY A 218 -1.10 -15.89 -16.11
C GLY A 218 -0.69 -15.09 -14.87
N ILE A 219 -0.83 -13.76 -14.94
CA ILE A 219 -0.54 -12.82 -13.85
C ILE A 219 -1.85 -12.34 -13.24
N GLN A 220 -1.92 -12.29 -11.92
CA GLN A 220 -2.99 -11.66 -11.17
C GLN A 220 -2.49 -10.38 -10.52
N LEU A 221 -3.11 -9.26 -10.86
CA LEU A 221 -2.89 -7.98 -10.22
C LEU A 221 -3.62 -7.95 -8.87
N LEU A 222 -2.91 -7.64 -7.80
CA LEU A 222 -3.48 -7.51 -6.45
C LEU A 222 -3.85 -6.07 -6.16
N ASP A 223 -2.87 -5.17 -6.27
CA ASP A 223 -3.08 -3.77 -5.95
C ASP A 223 -2.15 -2.85 -6.75
N VAL A 224 -2.56 -1.58 -6.89
CA VAL A 224 -1.76 -0.49 -7.47
C VAL A 224 -1.73 0.64 -6.47
N LYS A 225 -0.54 1.08 -6.07
CA LYS A 225 -0.37 2.15 -5.08
C LYS A 225 0.55 3.23 -5.62
N ILE A 226 0.07 4.45 -5.62
CA ILE A 226 0.89 5.65 -5.84
C ILE A 226 1.66 5.89 -4.55
N GLN A 227 2.98 5.88 -4.62
CA GLN A 227 3.87 6.12 -3.50
C GLN A 227 4.07 7.61 -3.32
N ASP A 228 4.42 8.30 -4.41
CA ASP A 228 4.62 9.73 -4.42
C ASP A 228 4.09 10.36 -5.70
N SER A 229 3.67 11.62 -5.60
CA SER A 229 3.26 12.43 -6.73
C SER A 229 3.64 13.87 -6.44
N GLU A 230 4.63 14.37 -7.17
CA GLU A 230 5.23 15.68 -6.97
C GLU A 230 5.40 16.42 -8.31
N PRO A 231 5.40 17.75 -8.29
CA PRO A 231 5.85 18.54 -9.44
C PRO A 231 7.33 18.29 -9.74
N PRO A 232 7.79 18.52 -10.99
CA PRO A 232 9.12 18.09 -11.45
C PRO A 232 10.29 18.86 -10.86
N THR A 233 10.08 20.07 -10.33
CA THR A 233 11.13 20.94 -9.79
C THR A 233 10.70 21.58 -8.48
N GLU A 234 11.67 21.86 -7.60
CA GLU A 234 11.43 22.51 -6.30
C GLU A 234 10.78 23.90 -6.44
N GLU A 235 11.12 24.64 -7.49
CA GLU A 235 10.50 25.94 -7.76
C GLU A 235 9.00 25.82 -8.03
N VAL A 236 8.60 24.80 -8.79
CA VAL A 236 7.18 24.53 -9.07
C VAL A 236 6.48 24.02 -7.80
N ILE A 237 7.13 23.18 -6.99
CA ILE A 237 6.59 22.74 -5.69
C ILE A 237 6.29 23.96 -4.79
N GLN A 238 7.20 24.94 -4.72
CA GLN A 238 6.97 26.16 -3.93
C GLN A 238 5.80 26.97 -4.46
N ALA A 239 5.70 27.16 -5.79
CA ALA A 239 4.58 27.86 -6.40
C ALA A 239 3.23 27.19 -6.11
N PHE A 240 3.15 25.85 -6.18
CA PHE A 240 1.94 25.11 -5.79
C PHE A 240 1.61 25.28 -4.29
N LYS A 241 2.60 25.26 -3.40
CA LYS A 241 2.39 25.50 -1.96
C LYS A 241 1.86 26.91 -1.70
N GLU A 242 2.34 27.91 -2.41
CA GLU A 242 1.83 29.29 -2.31
C GLU A 242 0.36 29.40 -2.74
N VAL A 243 -0.02 28.76 -3.85
CA VAL A 243 -1.42 28.71 -4.32
C VAL A 243 -2.30 28.02 -3.29
N GLU A 244 -1.87 26.88 -2.75
CA GLU A 244 -2.65 26.14 -1.74
C GLU A 244 -2.79 26.97 -0.44
N THR A 245 -1.71 27.61 0.01
CA THR A 245 -1.76 28.52 1.14
C THR A 245 -2.76 29.67 0.91
N ALA A 246 -2.73 30.29 -0.28
CA ALA A 246 -3.66 31.34 -0.62
C ALA A 246 -5.13 30.87 -0.67
N LYS A 247 -5.38 29.65 -1.17
CA LYS A 247 -6.71 29.02 -1.12
C LYS A 247 -7.18 28.82 0.34
N GLN A 248 -6.33 28.30 1.20
CA GLN A 248 -6.64 28.08 2.62
C GLN A 248 -6.86 29.40 3.37
N GLU A 249 -6.05 30.43 3.10
CA GLU A 249 -6.24 31.76 3.67
C GLU A 249 -7.59 32.35 3.24
N LYS A 250 -7.97 32.23 1.97
CA LYS A 250 -9.28 32.68 1.48
C LYS A 250 -10.42 31.99 2.25
N GLU A 251 -10.37 30.67 2.40
CA GLU A 251 -11.41 29.95 3.14
C GLU A 251 -11.43 30.34 4.62
N THR A 252 -10.28 30.52 5.24
CA THR A 252 -10.16 30.97 6.61
C THR A 252 -10.83 32.36 6.78
N ARG A 253 -10.56 33.31 5.87
CA ARG A 253 -11.19 34.64 5.88
C ARG A 253 -12.71 34.59 5.73
N ILE A 254 -13.20 33.70 4.84
CA ILE A 254 -14.64 33.50 4.68
C ILE A 254 -15.26 32.94 5.97
N ASN A 255 -14.63 31.94 6.57
CA ASN A 255 -15.12 31.31 7.80
C ASN A 255 -15.06 32.26 8.98
N GLU A 256 -14.02 33.09 9.12
CA GLU A 256 -13.92 34.15 10.12
C GLU A 256 -15.05 35.19 9.95
N ALA A 257 -15.30 35.61 8.71
CA ALA A 257 -16.38 36.57 8.43
C ALA A 257 -17.79 35.99 8.73
N LEU A 258 -18.00 34.71 8.42
CA LEU A 258 -19.23 34.00 8.76
C LEU A 258 -19.38 33.84 10.28
N ALA A 259 -18.32 33.48 10.99
CA ALA A 259 -18.30 33.40 12.45
C ALA A 259 -18.62 34.76 13.10
N TYR A 260 -18.01 35.84 12.60
CA TYR A 260 -18.28 37.21 13.04
C TYR A 260 -19.75 37.60 12.82
N ARG A 261 -20.29 37.36 11.63
CA ARG A 261 -21.71 37.59 11.31
C ARG A 261 -22.63 36.81 12.25
N ASN A 262 -22.38 35.51 12.41
CA ASN A 262 -23.23 34.65 13.24
C ASN A 262 -23.15 34.97 14.73
N LYS A 263 -22.06 35.60 15.20
CA LYS A 263 -21.93 36.11 16.56
C LYS A 263 -22.59 37.49 16.75
N THR A 264 -22.37 38.41 15.81
CA THR A 264 -22.75 39.83 15.97
C THR A 264 -24.22 40.06 15.70
N LEU A 265 -24.81 39.45 14.66
CA LEU A 265 -26.21 39.64 14.28
C LEU A 265 -27.18 39.19 15.38
N PRO A 266 -27.12 37.97 15.91
CA PRO A 266 -28.01 37.55 16.99
C PRO A 266 -27.80 38.32 18.28
N ALA A 267 -26.56 38.74 18.55
CA ALA A 267 -26.29 39.57 19.74
C ALA A 267 -26.93 40.99 19.61
N ALA A 268 -26.94 41.58 18.41
CA ALA A 268 -27.61 42.83 18.16
C ALA A 268 -29.14 42.69 18.23
N GLU A 269 -29.71 41.66 17.64
CA GLU A 269 -31.11 41.32 17.71
C GLU A 269 -31.56 41.10 19.18
N SER A 270 -30.80 40.32 19.94
CA SER A 270 -31.08 40.10 21.37
C SER A 270 -31.04 41.38 22.20
N ARG A 271 -30.12 42.32 21.90
CA ARG A 271 -30.08 43.63 22.56
C ARG A 271 -31.31 44.49 22.20
N ALA A 272 -31.70 44.49 20.95
CA ALA A 272 -32.87 45.22 20.50
C ALA A 272 -34.14 44.69 21.20
N ASP A 273 -34.33 43.37 21.21
CA ASP A 273 -35.45 42.72 21.88
C ASP A 273 -35.48 43.02 23.40
N LYS A 274 -34.29 43.01 24.02
CA LYS A 274 -34.19 43.35 25.44
C LYS A 274 -34.63 44.77 25.72
N LEU A 275 -34.16 45.73 24.92
CA LEU A 275 -34.57 47.17 25.05
C LEU A 275 -36.08 47.33 24.89
N ILE A 276 -36.66 46.68 23.90
CA ILE A 276 -38.12 46.74 23.66
C ILE A 276 -38.91 46.19 24.86
N ARG A 277 -38.51 45.00 25.35
CA ARG A 277 -39.15 44.37 26.52
C ARG A 277 -38.99 45.19 27.81
N GLU A 278 -37.82 45.80 28.02
CA GLU A 278 -37.57 46.68 29.15
C GLU A 278 -38.47 47.92 29.09
N ALA A 279 -38.61 48.55 27.92
CA ALA A 279 -39.51 49.69 27.71
C ALA A 279 -41.00 49.33 27.90
N GLU A 280 -41.41 48.17 27.41
CA GLU A 280 -42.77 47.66 27.61
C GLU A 280 -43.07 47.38 29.10
N SER A 281 -42.10 46.73 29.77
CA SER A 281 -42.21 46.45 31.22
C SER A 281 -42.27 47.73 32.04
N TYR A 282 -41.46 48.74 31.70
CA TYR A 282 -41.48 50.04 32.33
C TYR A 282 -42.83 50.74 32.12
N ARG A 283 -43.37 50.73 30.88
CA ARG A 283 -44.70 51.27 30.59
C ARG A 283 -45.81 50.60 31.44
N GLU A 284 -45.84 49.27 31.44
CA GLU A 284 -46.80 48.50 32.23
C GLU A 284 -46.69 48.76 33.73
N SER A 285 -45.47 48.87 34.24
CA SER A 285 -45.19 49.22 35.65
C SER A 285 -45.75 50.62 35.99
N LYS A 286 -45.52 51.58 35.15
CA LYS A 286 -46.03 52.95 35.35
C LYS A 286 -47.57 53.05 35.29
N ILE A 287 -48.15 52.31 34.34
CA ILE A 287 -49.66 52.26 34.25
C ILE A 287 -50.23 51.57 35.51
N ASN A 288 -49.60 50.48 35.99
CA ASN A 288 -50.07 49.76 37.16
C ASN A 288 -49.87 50.58 38.47
N GLU A 289 -48.75 51.31 38.56
CA GLU A 289 -48.49 52.24 39.68
C GLU A 289 -49.57 53.33 39.72
N ALA A 290 -49.84 54.00 38.58
CA ALA A 290 -50.88 55.02 38.49
C ALA A 290 -52.29 54.47 38.80
N LYS A 291 -52.61 53.27 38.29
CA LYS A 291 -53.88 52.62 38.64
C LYS A 291 -54.03 52.32 40.14
N GLY A 292 -52.88 51.85 40.74
CA GLY A 292 -52.83 51.60 42.19
C GLY A 292 -53.05 52.90 42.99
N ASP A 293 -52.40 53.99 42.60
CA ASP A 293 -52.55 55.27 43.28
C ASP A 293 -53.97 55.81 43.16
N VAL A 294 -54.56 55.69 41.99
CA VAL A 294 -56.00 56.09 41.77
C VAL A 294 -56.92 55.19 42.62
N ALA A 295 -56.68 53.90 42.66
CA ALA A 295 -57.51 53.00 43.48
C ALA A 295 -57.35 53.28 45.01
N ARG A 296 -56.13 53.58 45.46
CA ARG A 296 -55.87 54.02 46.83
C ARG A 296 -56.52 55.31 47.16
N PHE A 297 -56.43 56.30 46.27
CA PHE A 297 -57.10 57.60 46.42
C PHE A 297 -58.58 57.42 46.50
N ASN A 298 -59.24 56.70 45.59
CA ASN A 298 -60.67 56.47 45.63
C ASN A 298 -61.17 55.78 46.87
N ALA A 299 -60.40 54.75 47.39
CA ALA A 299 -60.71 54.10 48.66
C ALA A 299 -60.64 55.06 49.84
N MET A 300 -59.57 55.88 49.93
CA MET A 300 -59.44 56.90 50.95
C MET A 300 -60.50 57.98 50.85
N TYR A 301 -60.84 58.45 49.61
CA TYR A 301 -61.89 59.41 49.38
C TYR A 301 -63.24 58.87 49.82
N THR A 302 -63.55 57.64 49.59
CA THR A 302 -64.83 57.00 50.01
C THR A 302 -64.98 57.00 51.52
N GLU A 303 -63.91 56.68 52.26
CA GLU A 303 -63.92 56.74 53.73
C GLU A 303 -63.92 58.17 54.27
N TYR A 304 -63.18 59.09 53.60
CA TYR A 304 -63.23 60.51 53.94
C TYR A 304 -64.67 61.11 53.77
N ALA A 305 -65.35 60.71 52.72
CA ALA A 305 -66.77 61.23 52.47
C ALA A 305 -67.70 60.76 53.57
N LYS A 306 -67.52 59.66 54.23
CA LYS A 306 -68.34 59.15 55.36
C LYS A 306 -68.07 59.90 56.67
N ASN A 307 -66.77 60.18 57.03
CA ASN A 307 -66.39 60.85 58.31
C ASN A 307 -65.16 61.78 58.08
N LYS A 308 -65.45 63.03 57.72
CA LYS A 308 -64.47 64.01 57.26
C LYS A 308 -63.42 64.35 58.34
N ASP A 309 -63.79 64.61 59.58
CA ASP A 309 -62.94 65.11 60.62
C ASP A 309 -62.00 64.00 61.18
N ILE A 310 -62.53 62.80 61.38
CA ILE A 310 -61.77 61.67 61.90
C ILE A 310 -60.71 61.20 60.86
N THR A 311 -61.12 61.09 59.59
CA THR A 311 -60.25 60.69 58.52
C THR A 311 -59.13 61.67 58.27
N ARG A 312 -59.38 62.98 58.35
CA ARG A 312 -58.39 64.04 58.21
C ARG A 312 -57.30 63.95 59.30
N THR A 313 -57.72 63.77 60.57
CA THR A 313 -56.82 63.63 61.71
C THR A 313 -55.94 62.39 61.59
N ARG A 314 -56.58 61.31 61.18
CA ARG A 314 -55.81 60.01 60.96
C ARG A 314 -54.80 60.15 59.83
N MET A 315 -55.13 60.67 58.71
CA MET A 315 -54.22 60.90 57.58
C MET A 315 -53.03 61.82 57.96
N TYR A 316 -53.35 62.92 58.76
CA TYR A 316 -52.29 63.74 59.24
C TYR A 316 -51.31 63.07 60.18
N LEU A 317 -51.79 62.21 61.08
CA LEU A 317 -50.91 61.42 61.97
C LEU A 317 -50.13 60.39 61.23
N GLU A 318 -50.71 59.64 60.29
CA GLU A 318 -50.03 58.67 59.41
C GLU A 318 -48.92 59.31 58.58
N THR A 319 -49.19 60.52 58.01
CA THR A 319 -48.19 61.25 57.22
C THR A 319 -47.04 61.76 58.11
N ILE A 320 -47.29 62.17 59.36
CA ILE A 320 -46.27 62.55 60.33
C ILE A 320 -45.47 61.33 60.74
N GLU A 321 -46.08 60.16 60.99
CA GLU A 321 -45.40 58.94 61.34
C GLU A 321 -44.47 58.44 60.21
N GLU A 322 -44.84 58.63 58.96
CA GLU A 322 -44.04 58.27 57.81
C GLU A 322 -42.83 59.23 57.61
N ILE A 323 -42.99 60.55 57.88
CA ILE A 323 -41.94 61.56 57.67
C ILE A 323 -40.97 61.65 58.84
N LEU A 324 -41.43 61.48 60.06
CA LEU A 324 -40.62 61.64 61.31
C LEU A 324 -39.38 60.77 61.36
N PRO A 325 -39.33 59.49 60.95
CA PRO A 325 -38.12 58.68 61.00
C PRO A 325 -36.98 59.17 60.11
N GLY A 326 -37.31 59.96 59.10
CA GLY A 326 -36.35 60.55 58.16
C GLY A 326 -35.81 61.96 58.56
N VAL A 327 -36.37 62.56 59.56
CA VAL A 327 -35.97 63.94 60.00
C VAL A 327 -34.92 63.89 61.09
N LYS A 328 -33.76 64.45 60.85
CA LYS A 328 -32.75 64.68 61.88
C LYS A 328 -33.21 65.80 62.81
N VAL A 329 -33.65 65.44 64.03
CA VAL A 329 -33.97 66.39 65.09
C VAL A 329 -32.69 66.90 65.70
N TYR A 330 -32.39 68.17 65.53
CA TYR A 330 -31.37 68.86 66.31
C TYR A 330 -31.99 69.36 67.60
N ILE A 331 -31.58 68.81 68.74
CA ILE A 331 -31.91 69.28 70.08
C ILE A 331 -30.87 70.26 70.52
#